data_1e62afb9b0e7eea9e3cec17ccf711a08
#
_entry.id   1e62afb9b0e7eea9e3cec17ccf711a08
#
_cell.length_a   1.000
_cell.length_b   1.000
_cell.length_c   1.000
_cell.angle_alpha   90.00
_cell.angle_beta   90.00
_cell.angle_gamma   90.00
#
_symmetry.space_group_name_H-M   'P 1'
#
loop_
_entity.id
_entity.type
_entity.pdbx_description
1 polymer ?
#
loop_
_entity_poly.entity_id
_entity_poly.type
_entity_poly.pdbx_seq_one_letter_code
_entity_poly.pdbx_strand_id
1 'polypeptide(L)'
;MARMKFLCDADRCIECNACVTACKNEHEVPWGVNRRRVVTLNDGVPGERSVSVACMHCSDAPCMAVCPVNCFYRTEEGVVLHDKDTCIGRGYCSYACPFGAPQFPAAGTFGVRGKMDKCTFCAGGPEENGTQAEFEKYGRNRMAEGKLPACAEMCSTKALLGGDGDVIADIFRNRVLKRGKGAEVWGWGTAYGPGKPGAQPPAQQKQPGRS
;
A
#
# COMPACT_ATOMS: atom_id res chain seq x y z
N MET A 1 9.03 -12.02 -11.57
CA MET A 1 8.57 -10.62 -11.74
C MET A 1 8.43 -9.99 -10.38
N ALA A 2 8.97 -8.81 -10.24
CA ALA A 2 8.91 -8.03 -9.02
C ALA A 2 7.45 -7.72 -8.67
N ARG A 3 7.10 -7.83 -7.40
CA ARG A 3 5.75 -7.58 -6.93
C ARG A 3 5.67 -6.21 -6.28
N MET A 4 4.85 -5.32 -6.82
CA MET A 4 4.68 -3.97 -6.28
C MET A 4 4.04 -3.99 -4.90
N LYS A 5 4.69 -3.37 -3.91
CA LYS A 5 4.27 -3.32 -2.50
C LYS A 5 4.49 -1.95 -1.89
N PHE A 6 3.75 -1.69 -0.82
CA PHE A 6 4.04 -0.62 0.13
C PHE A 6 4.62 -1.20 1.42
N LEU A 7 5.52 -0.45 2.03
CA LEU A 7 6.02 -0.69 3.37
C LEU A 7 6.12 0.65 4.10
N CYS A 8 5.62 0.72 5.33
CA CYS A 8 5.74 1.90 6.17
C CYS A 8 6.68 1.59 7.35
N ASP A 9 7.74 2.36 7.44
CA ASP A 9 8.69 2.35 8.55
C ASP A 9 8.14 3.25 9.67
N ALA A 10 7.48 2.64 10.66
CA ALA A 10 6.79 3.35 11.73
C ALA A 10 7.72 4.20 12.60
N ASP A 11 9.01 3.84 12.73
CA ASP A 11 9.98 4.64 13.48
C ASP A 11 10.37 5.95 12.78
N ARG A 12 10.06 6.08 11.49
CA ARG A 12 10.34 7.26 10.70
C ARG A 12 9.08 8.07 10.36
N CYS A 13 7.90 7.51 10.60
CA CYS A 13 6.65 8.20 10.35
C CYS A 13 6.42 9.27 11.44
N ILE A 14 6.26 10.51 11.00
CA ILE A 14 6.02 11.67 11.87
C ILE A 14 4.57 12.18 11.77
N GLU A 15 3.67 11.39 11.24
CA GLU A 15 2.23 11.69 11.10
C GLU A 15 1.90 12.98 10.32
N CYS A 16 2.79 13.47 9.49
CA CYS A 16 2.63 14.74 8.79
C CYS A 16 1.53 14.75 7.71
N ASN A 17 0.91 13.62 7.40
CA ASN A 17 -0.13 13.44 6.38
C ASN A 17 0.23 13.86 4.94
N ALA A 18 1.50 14.19 4.65
CA ALA A 18 1.93 14.56 3.29
C ALA A 18 1.60 13.47 2.26
N CYS A 19 1.70 12.19 2.63
CA CYS A 19 1.33 11.07 1.77
C CYS A 19 -0.18 11.03 1.45
N VAL A 20 -1.03 11.46 2.38
CA VAL A 20 -2.50 11.55 2.18
C VAL A 20 -2.81 12.68 1.22
N THR A 21 -2.25 13.87 1.46
CA THR A 21 -2.44 15.05 0.61
C THR A 21 -1.92 14.81 -0.81
N ALA A 22 -0.72 14.23 -0.95
CA ALA A 22 -0.16 13.87 -2.24
C ALA A 22 -1.08 12.92 -3.04
N CYS A 23 -1.64 11.91 -2.37
CA CYS A 23 -2.57 10.98 -3.02
C CYS A 23 -3.86 11.66 -3.46
N LYS A 24 -4.40 12.56 -2.62
CA LYS A 24 -5.62 13.30 -2.94
C LYS A 24 -5.43 14.23 -4.12
N ASN A 25 -4.33 14.97 -4.16
CA ASN A 25 -4.05 15.94 -5.23
C ASN A 25 -3.71 15.24 -6.54
N GLU A 26 -2.87 14.19 -6.50
CA GLU A 26 -2.45 13.48 -7.71
C GLU A 26 -3.61 12.79 -8.46
N HIS A 27 -4.62 12.34 -7.72
CA HIS A 27 -5.71 11.54 -8.26
C HIS A 27 -7.09 12.23 -8.18
N GLU A 28 -7.13 13.51 -7.79
CA GLU A 28 -8.37 14.25 -7.57
C GLU A 28 -9.42 13.43 -6.81
N VAL A 29 -8.96 12.75 -5.73
CA VAL A 29 -9.78 11.80 -4.98
C VAL A 29 -11.03 12.49 -4.43
N PRO A 30 -12.23 11.97 -4.73
CA PRO A 30 -13.48 12.62 -4.39
C PRO A 30 -13.66 12.77 -2.87
N TRP A 31 -14.50 13.73 -2.49
CA TRP A 31 -14.86 13.94 -1.10
C TRP A 31 -15.43 12.66 -0.46
N GLY A 32 -15.08 12.40 0.79
CA GLY A 32 -15.49 11.22 1.53
C GLY A 32 -14.62 9.96 1.28
N VAL A 33 -13.69 10.01 0.31
CA VAL A 33 -12.75 8.91 0.04
C VAL A 33 -11.35 9.28 0.50
N ASN A 34 -10.70 8.36 1.19
CA ASN A 34 -9.28 8.45 1.56
C ASN A 34 -8.57 7.18 1.10
N ARG A 35 -8.00 7.20 -0.12
CA ARG A 35 -7.22 6.07 -0.66
C ARG A 35 -6.03 5.72 0.22
N ARG A 36 -5.49 6.71 0.94
CA ARG A 36 -4.42 6.57 1.93
C ARG A 36 -4.79 7.34 3.20
N ARG A 37 -4.39 6.81 4.34
CA ARG A 37 -4.59 7.42 5.66
C ARG A 37 -3.40 7.12 6.56
N VAL A 38 -3.16 7.97 7.54
CA VAL A 38 -2.23 7.70 8.63
C VAL A 38 -3.05 7.26 9.84
N VAL A 39 -2.59 6.20 10.49
CA VAL A 39 -3.23 5.62 11.68
C VAL A 39 -2.19 5.62 12.79
N THR A 40 -2.56 6.16 13.95
CA THR A 40 -1.73 6.13 15.15
C THR A 40 -2.05 4.88 15.96
N LEU A 41 -1.02 4.15 16.31
CA LEU A 41 -1.07 2.97 17.16
C LEU A 41 -0.62 3.37 18.56
N ASN A 42 -1.30 2.88 19.58
CA ASN A 42 -1.01 3.21 21.00
C ASN A 42 -1.08 4.73 21.27
N ASP A 43 -2.08 5.40 20.73
CA ASP A 43 -2.27 6.86 20.87
C ASP A 43 -2.26 7.28 22.36
N GLY A 44 -1.40 8.26 22.68
CA GLY A 44 -1.26 8.81 24.03
C GLY A 44 -0.57 7.91 25.06
N VAL A 45 -0.02 6.76 24.67
CA VAL A 45 0.71 5.86 25.58
C VAL A 45 2.13 5.57 25.12
N PRO A 46 3.04 5.12 26.03
CA PRO A 46 4.40 4.76 25.63
C PRO A 46 4.42 3.73 24.50
N GLY A 47 5.24 3.98 23.47
CA GLY A 47 5.30 3.12 22.30
C GLY A 47 4.36 3.56 21.17
N GLU A 48 3.78 4.76 21.24
CA GLU A 48 3.03 5.37 20.15
C GLU A 48 3.82 5.36 18.84
N ARG A 49 3.16 4.97 17.77
CA ARG A 49 3.71 4.90 16.42
C ARG A 49 2.63 5.23 15.40
N SER A 50 3.01 5.93 14.36
CA SER A 50 2.11 6.19 13.23
C SER A 50 2.49 5.37 12.01
N VAL A 51 1.49 4.86 11.30
CA VAL A 51 1.67 4.09 10.08
C VAL A 51 0.79 4.61 8.96
N SER A 52 1.36 4.72 7.77
CA SER A 52 0.62 5.09 6.58
C SER A 52 0.01 3.85 5.92
N VAL A 53 -1.30 3.79 5.84
CA VAL A 53 -2.08 2.65 5.37
C VAL A 53 -2.85 2.98 4.09
N ALA A 54 -2.90 2.03 3.15
CA ALA A 54 -3.70 2.08 1.93
C ALA A 54 -4.12 0.66 1.54
N CYS A 55 -4.59 0.45 0.30
CA CYS A 55 -4.77 -0.89 -0.25
C CYS A 55 -3.44 -1.66 -0.21
N MET A 56 -3.47 -2.88 0.31
CA MET A 56 -2.29 -3.75 0.42
C MET A 56 -1.98 -4.52 -0.87
N HIS A 57 -2.82 -4.40 -1.90
CA HIS A 57 -2.71 -5.16 -3.14
C HIS A 57 -2.41 -6.65 -2.87
N CYS A 58 -3.32 -7.28 -2.12
CA CYS A 58 -3.18 -8.63 -1.58
C CYS A 58 -2.94 -9.68 -2.67
N SER A 59 -2.16 -10.71 -2.33
CA SER A 59 -1.94 -11.87 -3.20
C SER A 59 -3.20 -12.69 -3.39
N ASP A 60 -3.93 -12.89 -2.30
CA ASP A 60 -5.27 -13.43 -2.26
C ASP A 60 -6.18 -12.29 -1.80
N ALA A 61 -6.87 -11.67 -2.76
CA ALA A 61 -7.61 -10.44 -2.53
C ALA A 61 -9.10 -10.75 -2.27
N PRO A 62 -9.57 -10.72 -1.02
CA PRO A 62 -10.96 -11.05 -0.71
C PRO A 62 -11.95 -10.10 -1.39
N CYS A 63 -11.57 -8.85 -1.64
CA CYS A 63 -12.39 -7.90 -2.37
C CYS A 63 -12.67 -8.32 -3.83
N MET A 64 -11.75 -9.05 -4.47
CA MET A 64 -11.97 -9.63 -5.80
C MET A 64 -12.93 -10.82 -5.71
N ALA A 65 -12.74 -11.71 -4.75
CA ALA A 65 -13.52 -12.93 -4.60
C ALA A 65 -15.02 -12.67 -4.35
N VAL A 66 -15.36 -11.57 -3.65
CA VAL A 66 -16.76 -11.24 -3.32
C VAL A 66 -17.44 -10.30 -4.32
N CYS A 67 -16.75 -9.90 -5.39
CA CYS A 67 -17.33 -8.97 -6.36
C CYS A 67 -18.30 -9.70 -7.32
N PRO A 68 -19.61 -9.39 -7.32
CA PRO A 68 -20.56 -10.13 -8.14
C PRO A 68 -20.45 -9.82 -9.64
N VAL A 69 -19.78 -8.74 -10.00
CA VAL A 69 -19.59 -8.30 -11.40
C VAL A 69 -18.12 -8.40 -11.84
N ASN A 70 -17.25 -8.98 -11.03
CA ASN A 70 -15.83 -9.17 -11.35
C ASN A 70 -15.13 -7.89 -11.83
N CYS A 71 -15.46 -6.73 -11.24
CA CYS A 71 -14.83 -5.46 -11.64
C CYS A 71 -13.36 -5.32 -11.24
N PHE A 72 -12.81 -6.24 -10.47
CA PHE A 72 -11.40 -6.23 -10.09
C PHE A 72 -10.58 -7.11 -11.02
N TYR A 73 -9.36 -6.68 -11.26
CA TYR A 73 -8.35 -7.44 -11.98
C TYR A 73 -6.96 -7.20 -11.36
N ARG A 74 -5.99 -8.00 -11.76
CA ARG A 74 -4.62 -7.91 -11.27
C ARG A 74 -3.66 -7.71 -12.43
N THR A 75 -2.72 -6.76 -12.27
CA THR A 75 -1.63 -6.58 -13.23
C THR A 75 -0.55 -7.66 -13.03
N GLU A 76 0.35 -7.78 -13.99
CA GLU A 76 1.48 -8.70 -13.92
C GLU A 76 2.38 -8.42 -12.71
N GLU A 77 2.53 -7.15 -12.33
CA GLU A 77 3.30 -6.72 -11.16
C GLU A 77 2.54 -6.94 -9.84
N GLY A 78 1.37 -7.58 -9.90
CA GLY A 78 0.57 -7.94 -8.72
C GLY A 78 -0.24 -6.80 -8.11
N VAL A 79 -0.41 -5.68 -8.82
CA VAL A 79 -1.28 -4.59 -8.39
C VAL A 79 -2.74 -4.99 -8.62
N VAL A 80 -3.58 -4.91 -7.59
CA VAL A 80 -5.02 -5.14 -7.72
C VAL A 80 -5.67 -3.84 -8.14
N LEU A 81 -6.20 -3.80 -9.34
CA LEU A 81 -6.93 -2.67 -9.93
C LEU A 81 -8.43 -2.96 -9.99
N HIS A 82 -9.20 -2.02 -10.48
CA HIS A 82 -10.64 -2.15 -10.62
C HIS A 82 -11.13 -1.30 -11.80
N ASP A 83 -12.19 -1.76 -12.41
CA ASP A 83 -12.91 -1.06 -13.46
C ASP A 83 -14.12 -0.35 -12.84
N LYS A 84 -14.12 0.98 -12.88
CA LYS A 84 -15.23 1.79 -12.36
C LYS A 84 -16.50 1.67 -13.22
N ASP A 85 -16.40 1.40 -14.51
CA ASP A 85 -17.56 1.28 -15.38
C ASP A 85 -18.32 0.00 -15.09
N THR A 86 -17.62 -1.10 -14.88
CA THR A 86 -18.21 -2.39 -14.47
C THR A 86 -18.75 -2.37 -13.04
N CYS A 87 -18.25 -1.50 -12.16
CA CYS A 87 -18.67 -1.44 -10.76
C CYS A 87 -20.14 -1.02 -10.60
N ILE A 88 -20.93 -1.81 -9.87
CA ILE A 88 -22.36 -1.53 -9.56
C ILE A 88 -22.60 -1.00 -8.15
N GLY A 89 -21.55 -0.68 -7.37
CA GLY A 89 -21.66 -0.03 -6.06
C GLY A 89 -22.24 -0.89 -4.93
N ARG A 90 -22.22 -2.22 -4.99
CA ARG A 90 -22.84 -3.10 -3.97
C ARG A 90 -22.15 -3.08 -2.60
N GLY A 91 -20.86 -2.75 -2.55
CA GLY A 91 -20.13 -2.57 -1.31
C GLY A 91 -19.60 -3.85 -0.65
N TYR A 92 -19.82 -5.04 -1.19
CA TYR A 92 -19.29 -6.30 -0.61
C TYR A 92 -17.77 -6.27 -0.44
N CYS A 93 -17.06 -5.65 -1.36
CA CYS A 93 -15.62 -5.47 -1.29
C CYS A 93 -15.15 -4.64 -0.07
N SER A 94 -15.98 -3.70 0.40
CA SER A 94 -15.69 -2.91 1.61
C SER A 94 -15.80 -3.77 2.87
N TYR A 95 -16.83 -4.63 2.95
CA TYR A 95 -17.00 -5.54 4.08
C TYR A 95 -15.97 -6.67 4.11
N ALA A 96 -15.56 -7.17 2.95
CA ALA A 96 -14.58 -8.25 2.84
C ALA A 96 -13.14 -7.78 3.10
N CYS A 97 -12.85 -6.49 2.98
CA CYS A 97 -11.48 -5.98 3.13
C CYS A 97 -11.13 -5.71 4.60
N PRO A 98 -10.20 -6.44 5.22
CA PRO A 98 -9.83 -6.22 6.62
C PRO A 98 -9.13 -4.86 6.86
N PHE A 99 -8.67 -4.20 5.79
CA PHE A 99 -7.98 -2.91 5.84
C PHE A 99 -8.89 -1.73 5.53
N GLY A 100 -10.17 -1.95 5.20
CA GLY A 100 -11.10 -0.90 4.80
C GLY A 100 -10.64 -0.08 3.57
N ALA A 101 -9.94 -0.73 2.63
CA ALA A 101 -9.37 -0.03 1.47
C ALA A 101 -10.41 0.36 0.41
N PRO A 102 -11.37 -0.49 0.02
CA PRO A 102 -12.45 -0.10 -0.87
C PRO A 102 -13.41 0.87 -0.17
N GLN A 103 -13.59 2.05 -0.76
CA GLN A 103 -14.44 3.12 -0.22
C GLN A 103 -15.40 3.61 -1.30
N PHE A 104 -16.41 4.36 -0.88
CA PHE A 104 -17.42 4.94 -1.76
C PHE A 104 -17.52 6.44 -1.48
N PRO A 105 -17.66 7.28 -2.51
CA PRO A 105 -17.89 8.70 -2.32
C PRO A 105 -19.11 8.95 -1.43
N ALA A 106 -19.04 10.00 -0.61
CA ALA A 106 -20.13 10.40 0.26
C ALA A 106 -21.34 11.02 -0.51
N ALA A 107 -21.20 11.22 -1.81
CA ALA A 107 -22.23 11.74 -2.67
C ALA A 107 -23.21 10.64 -3.06
N GLY A 108 -24.42 10.70 -2.56
CA GLY A 108 -25.50 9.78 -2.94
C GLY A 108 -26.67 9.85 -1.98
N THR A 109 -27.87 9.75 -2.52
CA THR A 109 -29.09 9.56 -1.74
C THR A 109 -29.04 8.18 -1.08
N PHE A 110 -29.76 8.01 0.02
CA PHE A 110 -29.89 6.73 0.71
C PHE A 110 -30.07 5.56 -0.26
N GLY A 111 -29.17 4.57 -0.20
CA GLY A 111 -29.17 3.39 -1.09
C GLY A 111 -28.30 3.51 -2.34
N VAL A 112 -27.79 4.69 -2.69
CA VAL A 112 -26.89 4.88 -3.84
C VAL A 112 -25.47 5.13 -3.32
N ARG A 113 -24.59 4.15 -3.47
CA ARG A 113 -23.22 4.24 -2.97
C ARG A 113 -22.22 4.79 -4.00
N GLY A 114 -22.62 4.98 -5.23
CA GLY A 114 -21.71 5.37 -6.30
C GLY A 114 -20.73 4.25 -6.67
N LYS A 115 -19.72 4.59 -7.46
CA LYS A 115 -18.65 3.68 -7.88
C LYS A 115 -17.61 3.56 -6.78
N MET A 116 -17.09 2.34 -6.58
CA MET A 116 -16.03 2.08 -5.61
C MET A 116 -14.73 2.79 -5.98
N ASP A 117 -14.03 3.29 -4.98
CA ASP A 117 -12.69 3.85 -5.11
C ASP A 117 -11.72 3.23 -4.10
N LYS A 118 -10.48 3.06 -4.48
CA LYS A 118 -9.37 2.59 -3.64
C LYS A 118 -8.03 2.96 -4.25
N CYS A 119 -6.94 2.77 -3.52
CA CYS A 119 -5.58 2.93 -4.04
C CYS A 119 -5.38 2.07 -5.30
N THR A 120 -4.85 2.68 -6.36
CA THR A 120 -4.48 2.03 -7.63
C THR A 120 -2.97 1.82 -7.76
N PHE A 121 -2.19 2.07 -6.72
CA PHE A 121 -0.72 2.11 -6.75
C PHE A 121 -0.17 3.18 -7.71
N CYS A 122 -0.97 4.16 -8.07
CA CYS A 122 -0.71 5.13 -9.15
C CYS A 122 -0.47 4.47 -10.52
N ALA A 123 -1.10 3.34 -10.77
CA ALA A 123 -0.97 2.54 -11.99
C ALA A 123 -2.18 2.70 -12.94
N GLY A 124 -2.98 3.75 -12.76
CA GLY A 124 -4.15 4.00 -13.61
C GLY A 124 -5.28 2.97 -13.45
N GLY A 125 -5.98 2.68 -14.52
CA GLY A 125 -7.11 1.76 -14.61
C GLY A 125 -7.10 0.97 -15.93
N PRO A 126 -8.24 0.44 -16.35
CA PRO A 126 -8.36 -0.30 -17.61
C PRO A 126 -8.40 0.61 -18.86
N GLU A 127 -8.53 1.91 -18.68
CA GLU A 127 -8.54 2.87 -19.77
C GLU A 127 -7.15 2.99 -20.41
N GLU A 128 -7.11 3.49 -21.62
CA GLU A 128 -5.87 3.73 -22.34
C GLU A 128 -5.01 4.77 -21.59
N ASN A 129 -3.74 4.46 -21.42
CA ASN A 129 -2.79 5.31 -20.68
C ASN A 129 -2.67 6.71 -21.28
N GLY A 130 -2.77 7.71 -20.42
CA GLY A 130 -2.65 9.12 -20.78
C GLY A 130 -3.92 9.74 -21.39
N THR A 131 -5.03 9.00 -21.42
CA THR A 131 -6.32 9.54 -21.85
C THR A 131 -7.00 10.36 -20.77
N GLN A 132 -7.88 11.29 -21.18
CA GLN A 132 -8.70 12.05 -20.24
C GLN A 132 -9.63 11.14 -19.41
N ALA A 133 -10.13 10.06 -19.99
CA ALA A 133 -10.99 9.09 -19.32
C ALA A 133 -10.24 8.34 -18.20
N GLU A 134 -8.99 7.97 -18.41
CA GLU A 134 -8.13 7.41 -17.35
C GLU A 134 -7.93 8.42 -16.23
N PHE A 135 -7.54 9.66 -16.58
CA PHE A 135 -7.28 10.71 -15.59
C PHE A 135 -8.51 11.01 -14.73
N GLU A 136 -9.69 11.17 -15.30
CA GLU A 136 -10.93 11.44 -14.56
C GLU A 136 -11.32 10.33 -13.59
N LYS A 137 -11.11 9.08 -13.98
CA LYS A 137 -11.50 7.92 -13.17
C LYS A 137 -10.45 7.50 -12.14
N TYR A 138 -9.19 7.51 -12.51
CA TYR A 138 -8.10 6.90 -11.73
C TYR A 138 -6.97 7.85 -11.37
N GLY A 139 -6.89 9.01 -12.04
CA GLY A 139 -5.80 9.95 -11.98
C GLY A 139 -4.61 9.48 -12.83
N ARG A 140 -3.52 10.22 -12.76
CA ARG A 140 -2.32 9.99 -13.56
C ARG A 140 -1.71 8.61 -13.34
N ASN A 141 -1.32 7.94 -14.43
CA ASN A 141 -0.59 6.68 -14.38
C ASN A 141 0.92 6.92 -14.24
N ARG A 142 1.38 7.03 -12.99
CA ARG A 142 2.79 7.29 -12.67
C ARG A 142 3.68 6.07 -12.90
N MET A 143 3.11 4.87 -12.75
CA MET A 143 3.87 3.62 -12.96
C MET A 143 4.30 3.48 -14.42
N ALA A 144 3.41 3.82 -15.36
CA ALA A 144 3.74 3.85 -16.78
C ALA A 144 4.82 4.89 -17.13
N GLU A 145 4.96 5.95 -16.32
CA GLU A 145 6.02 6.95 -16.44
C GLU A 145 7.33 6.54 -15.74
N GLY A 146 7.40 5.36 -15.15
CA GLY A 146 8.57 4.92 -14.38
C GLY A 146 8.77 5.66 -13.05
N LYS A 147 7.73 6.32 -12.53
CA LYS A 147 7.79 7.10 -11.28
C LYS A 147 7.31 6.29 -10.09
N LEU A 148 7.75 6.68 -8.91
CA LEU A 148 7.22 6.14 -7.66
C LEU A 148 5.77 6.59 -7.45
N PRO A 149 4.95 5.81 -6.70
CA PRO A 149 3.66 6.30 -6.23
C PRO A 149 3.80 7.64 -5.53
N ALA A 150 2.92 8.61 -5.86
CA ALA A 150 3.00 9.98 -5.37
C ALA A 150 3.15 10.09 -3.84
N CYS A 151 2.44 9.24 -3.11
CA CYS A 151 2.51 9.19 -1.65
C CYS A 151 3.88 8.75 -1.11
N ALA A 152 4.59 7.85 -1.79
CA ALA A 152 5.92 7.41 -1.40
C ALA A 152 6.97 8.46 -1.79
N GLU A 153 6.83 9.09 -2.94
CA GLU A 153 7.72 10.15 -3.41
C GLU A 153 7.69 11.37 -2.48
N MET A 154 6.50 11.81 -2.08
CA MET A 154 6.29 12.98 -1.23
C MET A 154 6.57 12.73 0.26
N CYS A 155 6.86 11.51 0.67
CA CYS A 155 7.20 11.23 2.06
C CYS A 155 8.56 11.83 2.43
N SER A 156 8.58 12.93 3.18
CA SER A 156 9.79 13.68 3.54
C SER A 156 10.79 12.85 4.35
N THR A 157 10.31 12.06 5.30
CA THR A 157 11.15 11.18 6.13
C THR A 157 11.49 9.86 5.45
N LYS A 158 10.92 9.60 4.25
CA LYS A 158 11.01 8.30 3.57
C LYS A 158 10.58 7.13 4.46
N ALA A 159 9.64 7.39 5.38
CA ALA A 159 8.97 6.35 6.15
C ALA A 159 8.16 5.42 5.25
N LEU A 160 7.43 5.99 4.29
CA LEU A 160 6.65 5.24 3.32
C LEU A 160 7.52 4.89 2.11
N LEU A 161 7.68 3.60 1.88
CA LEU A 161 8.33 3.04 0.70
C LEU A 161 7.25 2.43 -0.20
N GLY A 162 7.40 2.59 -1.51
CA GLY A 162 6.49 2.00 -2.50
C GLY A 162 7.26 1.67 -3.76
N GLY A 163 7.07 0.47 -4.29
CA GLY A 163 7.78 -0.03 -5.46
C GLY A 163 7.93 -1.55 -5.43
N ASP A 164 9.00 -2.05 -6.04
CA ASP A 164 9.39 -3.45 -6.01
C ASP A 164 9.51 -3.97 -4.58
N GLY A 165 8.78 -5.03 -4.25
CA GLY A 165 8.70 -5.60 -2.91
C GLY A 165 10.04 -6.06 -2.36
N ASP A 166 10.90 -6.63 -3.19
CA ASP A 166 12.21 -7.12 -2.77
C ASP A 166 13.14 -5.95 -2.47
N VAL A 167 13.14 -4.93 -3.33
CA VAL A 167 13.95 -3.72 -3.14
C VAL A 167 13.55 -2.97 -1.87
N ILE A 168 12.25 -2.74 -1.65
CA ILE A 168 11.79 -2.02 -0.45
C ILE A 168 12.02 -2.83 0.82
N ALA A 169 11.91 -4.16 0.76
CA ALA A 169 12.21 -5.04 1.89
C ALA A 169 13.70 -4.96 2.27
N ASP A 170 14.59 -4.96 1.30
CA ASP A 170 16.02 -4.80 1.53
C ASP A 170 16.38 -3.44 2.11
N ILE A 171 15.79 -2.37 1.61
CA ILE A 171 15.97 -1.03 2.18
C ILE A 171 15.54 -1.03 3.65
N PHE A 172 14.38 -1.61 3.96
CA PHE A 172 13.87 -1.65 5.32
C PHE A 172 14.73 -2.52 6.23
N ARG A 173 15.11 -3.72 5.78
CA ARG A 173 16.03 -4.61 6.50
C ARG A 173 17.33 -3.89 6.88
N ASN A 174 17.94 -3.18 5.93
CA ASN A 174 19.17 -2.42 6.18
C ASN A 174 18.96 -1.29 7.21
N ARG A 175 17.78 -0.66 7.24
CA ARG A 175 17.45 0.33 8.25
C ARG A 175 17.33 -0.29 9.65
N VAL A 176 16.65 -1.43 9.77
CA VAL A 176 16.51 -2.16 11.04
C VAL A 176 17.87 -2.58 11.57
N LEU A 177 18.74 -3.13 10.73
CA LEU A 177 20.10 -3.51 11.12
C LEU A 177 20.93 -2.33 11.62
N LYS A 178 20.82 -1.18 10.98
CA LYS A 178 21.54 0.04 11.40
C LYS A 178 21.04 0.62 12.72
N ARG A 179 19.80 0.38 13.13
CA ARG A 179 19.24 0.84 14.40
C ARG A 179 19.80 0.09 15.61
N GLY A 180 20.32 -1.10 15.42
CA GLY A 180 20.98 -1.91 16.44
C GLY A 180 20.08 -2.49 17.53
N LYS A 181 19.04 -1.78 17.92
CA LYS A 181 18.01 -2.22 18.87
C LYS A 181 16.67 -2.13 18.17
N GLY A 182 16.05 -3.19 17.83
CA GLY A 182 14.76 -3.07 17.16
C GLY A 182 14.27 -4.35 16.49
N ALA A 183 15.16 -5.20 16.05
CA ALA A 183 14.78 -6.48 15.49
C ALA A 183 14.03 -7.34 16.51
N GLU A 184 14.43 -7.29 17.79
CA GLU A 184 13.81 -7.98 18.91
C GLU A 184 12.42 -7.42 19.22
N VAL A 185 12.26 -6.10 19.19
CA VAL A 185 10.98 -5.41 19.46
C VAL A 185 9.96 -5.67 18.33
N TRP A 186 10.44 -5.88 17.11
CA TRP A 186 9.58 -6.14 15.95
C TRP A 186 9.22 -7.62 15.76
N GLY A 187 9.64 -8.49 16.68
CA GLY A 187 9.34 -9.92 16.60
C GLY A 187 10.12 -10.68 15.52
N TRP A 188 11.14 -10.05 14.94
CA TRP A 188 11.96 -10.68 13.89
C TRP A 188 13.12 -11.48 14.45
N GLY A 189 13.20 -11.60 15.78
CA GLY A 189 14.23 -12.35 16.48
C GLY A 189 15.65 -11.81 16.28
N THR A 190 16.62 -12.58 16.68
CA THR A 190 18.05 -12.25 16.56
C THR A 190 18.58 -12.33 15.14
N ALA A 191 17.81 -12.85 14.18
CA ALA A 191 18.24 -12.99 12.79
C ALA A 191 18.60 -11.66 12.10
N TYR A 192 18.03 -10.56 12.58
CA TYR A 192 18.24 -9.21 12.05
C TYR A 192 18.89 -8.23 13.03
N GLY A 193 19.23 -8.70 14.24
CA GLY A 193 20.01 -7.92 15.21
C GLY A 193 21.46 -7.76 14.77
N PRO A 194 22.14 -6.66 15.17
CA PRO A 194 23.58 -6.60 15.02
C PRO A 194 24.16 -7.76 15.81
N GLY A 195 24.88 -8.64 15.15
CA GLY A 195 25.65 -9.68 15.83
C GLY A 195 26.52 -9.04 16.92
N LYS A 196 26.74 -9.73 18.01
CA LYS A 196 27.74 -9.29 19.01
C LYS A 196 29.04 -9.01 18.26
N PRO A 197 29.80 -7.95 18.59
CA PRO A 197 31.08 -7.70 17.97
C PRO A 197 31.92 -8.98 18.01
N GLY A 198 32.28 -9.52 16.83
CA GLY A 198 32.99 -10.78 16.67
C GLY A 198 32.13 -12.02 16.40
N ALA A 199 30.80 -11.93 16.37
CA ALA A 199 29.97 -13.04 15.94
C ALA A 199 30.00 -13.14 14.39
N GLN A 200 30.46 -14.26 13.87
CA GLN A 200 30.35 -14.54 12.43
C GLN A 200 28.85 -14.61 12.04
N PRO A 201 28.47 -14.08 10.87
CA PRO A 201 27.11 -14.26 10.39
C PRO A 201 26.77 -15.75 10.36
N PRO A 202 25.56 -16.16 10.79
CA PRO A 202 25.17 -17.57 10.71
C PRO A 202 25.33 -18.04 9.26
N ALA A 203 26.01 -19.18 9.10
CA ALA A 203 26.18 -19.81 7.80
C ALA A 203 24.81 -19.96 7.15
N GLN A 204 24.66 -19.48 5.92
CA GLN A 204 23.42 -19.61 5.16
C GLN A 204 23.07 -21.11 5.12
N GLN A 205 22.03 -21.49 5.86
CA GLN A 205 21.47 -22.82 5.73
C GLN A 205 20.94 -22.94 4.31
N LYS A 206 21.60 -23.75 3.50
CA LYS A 206 21.09 -24.18 2.21
C LYS A 206 19.73 -24.82 2.45
N GLN A 207 18.69 -24.23 1.87
CA GLN A 207 17.37 -24.86 1.85
C GLN A 207 17.53 -26.24 1.19
N PRO A 208 17.01 -27.33 1.79
CA PRO A 208 17.01 -28.62 1.13
C PRO A 208 16.18 -28.51 -0.15
N GLY A 209 16.79 -28.94 -1.27
CA GLY A 209 16.19 -28.85 -2.58
C GLY A 209 14.80 -29.52 -2.60
N ARG A 210 13.84 -28.77 -3.16
CA ARG A 210 12.59 -29.37 -3.59
C ARG A 210 12.90 -30.21 -4.83
N SER A 211 12.84 -31.51 -4.67
CA SER A 211 12.71 -32.49 -5.75
C SER A 211 11.30 -32.43 -6.34
#